data_d772af3dd504946c857cb27603d29329
#
_entry.id   d772af3dd504946c857cb27603d29329
#
_cell.length_a   1.000
_cell.length_b   1.000
_cell.length_c   1.000
_cell.angle_alpha   90.00
_cell.angle_beta   90.00
_cell.angle_gamma   90.00
#
_symmetry.space_group_name_H-M   'P 1'
#
loop_
_entity.id
_entity.type
_entity.pdbx_description
1 polymer ?
#
loop_
_entity_poly.entity_id
_entity_poly.type
_entity_poly.pdbx_seq_one_letter_code
_entity_poly.pdbx_strand_id
1 'polypeptide(L)'
;MKLLLVLNRRPYDGTDITWNALRLCSSSQDTGMDVRIFLMNDAVDLAREGLEKGEEYDLQGMLLEAISKGAQVKLCRTCITRCGIGIGGLRSEITVATMPELVEWIADSDRTLTF
;
A
#
# COMPACT_ATOMS: atom_id res chain seq x y z
N MET A 1 -8.80 -9.36 -14.12
CA MET A 1 -9.55 -8.47 -13.20
C MET A 1 -8.57 -7.54 -12.49
N LYS A 2 -8.93 -6.28 -12.41
CA LYS A 2 -8.14 -5.26 -11.71
C LYS A 2 -8.73 -5.02 -10.33
N LEU A 3 -7.92 -5.23 -9.30
CA LEU A 3 -8.31 -5.06 -7.90
C LEU A 3 -7.51 -3.91 -7.29
N LEU A 4 -8.23 -2.95 -6.70
CA LEU A 4 -7.61 -1.85 -5.97
C LEU A 4 -7.82 -2.05 -4.48
N LEU A 5 -6.74 -2.00 -3.73
CA LEU A 5 -6.75 -2.04 -2.27
C LEU A 5 -6.33 -0.65 -1.75
N VAL A 6 -7.18 -0.05 -0.92
CA VAL A 6 -6.87 1.22 -0.26
C VAL A 6 -6.58 0.94 1.20
N LEU A 7 -5.36 1.20 1.64
CA LEU A 7 -4.93 0.98 3.02
C LEU A 7 -4.89 2.30 3.76
N ASN A 8 -5.44 2.33 4.96
CA ASN A 8 -5.59 3.55 5.76
C ASN A 8 -4.89 3.51 7.11
N ARG A 9 -4.46 2.34 7.56
CA ARG A 9 -3.95 2.16 8.91
C ARG A 9 -2.44 2.24 8.96
N ARG A 10 -1.91 2.78 10.06
CA ARG A 10 -0.50 2.72 10.40
C ARG A 10 -0.06 1.24 10.47
N PRO A 11 1.08 0.87 9.89
CA PRO A 11 1.62 -0.47 10.09
C PRO A 11 1.89 -0.72 11.58
N TYR A 12 1.69 -1.96 12.00
CA TYR A 12 1.90 -2.36 13.41
C TYR A 12 1.03 -1.56 14.39
N ASP A 13 -0.24 -1.40 14.06
CA ASP A 13 -1.21 -0.66 14.87
C ASP A 13 -1.87 -1.53 15.97
N GLY A 14 -1.36 -2.73 16.18
CA GLY A 14 -1.94 -3.67 17.14
C GLY A 14 -3.04 -4.54 16.57
N THR A 15 -3.37 -4.39 15.28
CA THR A 15 -4.35 -5.22 14.58
C THR A 15 -3.69 -5.98 13.43
N ASP A 16 -4.40 -6.98 12.91
CA ASP A 16 -3.95 -7.75 11.75
C ASP A 16 -4.51 -7.20 10.42
N ILE A 17 -5.09 -6.01 10.43
CA ILE A 17 -5.81 -5.49 9.26
C ILE A 17 -4.86 -5.29 8.07
N THR A 18 -3.73 -4.64 8.25
CA THR A 18 -2.75 -4.44 7.16
C THR A 18 -2.14 -5.76 6.72
N TRP A 19 -1.83 -6.64 7.66
CA TRP A 19 -1.30 -7.96 7.35
C TRP A 19 -2.29 -8.77 6.49
N ASN A 20 -3.56 -8.75 6.85
CA ASN A 20 -4.60 -9.44 6.08
C ASN A 20 -4.80 -8.80 4.70
N ALA A 21 -4.72 -7.48 4.59
CA ALA A 21 -4.79 -6.81 3.29
C ALA A 21 -3.65 -7.28 2.36
N LEU A 22 -2.43 -7.40 2.89
CA LEU A 22 -1.29 -7.86 2.10
C LEU A 22 -1.39 -9.35 1.76
N ARG A 23 -1.96 -10.16 2.65
CA ARG A 23 -2.25 -11.57 2.34
C ARG A 23 -3.30 -11.68 1.23
N LEU A 24 -4.35 -10.86 1.30
CA LEU A 24 -5.36 -10.81 0.24
C LEU A 24 -4.73 -10.42 -1.10
N CYS A 25 -3.84 -9.44 -1.08
CA CYS A 25 -3.09 -9.04 -2.27
C CYS A 25 -2.33 -10.24 -2.87
N SER A 26 -1.54 -10.92 -2.07
CA SER A 26 -0.75 -12.07 -2.53
C SER A 26 -1.64 -13.17 -3.11
N SER A 27 -2.71 -13.50 -2.42
CA SER A 27 -3.65 -14.53 -2.86
C SER A 27 -4.34 -14.13 -4.18
N SER A 28 -4.68 -12.85 -4.32
CA SER A 28 -5.28 -12.32 -5.55
C SER A 28 -4.30 -12.39 -6.72
N GLN A 29 -3.03 -12.06 -6.48
CA GLN A 29 -1.98 -12.18 -7.50
C GLN A 29 -1.81 -13.63 -7.95
N ASP A 30 -1.88 -14.58 -7.02
CA ASP A 30 -1.76 -16.00 -7.33
C ASP A 30 -2.90 -16.50 -8.24
N THR A 31 -4.05 -15.84 -8.22
CA THR A 31 -5.17 -16.16 -9.12
C THR A 31 -5.12 -15.39 -10.45
N GLY A 32 -4.08 -14.59 -10.67
CA GLY A 32 -3.90 -13.85 -11.91
C GLY A 32 -4.54 -12.46 -11.92
N MET A 33 -5.00 -11.96 -10.78
CA MET A 33 -5.52 -10.60 -10.69
C MET A 33 -4.39 -9.58 -10.79
N ASP A 34 -4.69 -8.45 -11.42
CA ASP A 34 -3.82 -7.28 -11.46
C ASP A 34 -4.14 -6.41 -10.25
N VAL A 35 -3.22 -6.35 -9.28
CA VAL A 35 -3.47 -5.68 -8.00
C VAL A 35 -2.76 -4.33 -7.94
N ARG A 36 -3.48 -3.33 -7.46
CA ARG A 36 -2.99 -1.99 -7.17
C ARG A 36 -3.24 -1.67 -5.71
N ILE A 37 -2.31 -0.98 -5.09
CA ILE A 37 -2.41 -0.59 -3.68
C ILE A 37 -2.23 0.92 -3.58
N PHE A 38 -3.15 1.59 -2.89
CA PHE A 38 -3.03 3.02 -2.60
C PHE A 38 -2.95 3.21 -1.09
N LEU A 39 -1.86 3.84 -0.63
CA LEU A 39 -1.62 4.09 0.78
C LEU A 39 -2.12 5.48 1.13
N MET A 40 -3.08 5.55 2.04
CA MET A 40 -3.68 6.80 2.54
C MET A 40 -3.52 6.91 4.04
N ASN A 41 -3.74 8.10 4.56
CA ASN A 41 -3.71 8.36 5.99
C ASN A 41 -2.40 7.82 6.60
N ASP A 42 -2.48 7.17 7.73
CA ASP A 42 -1.29 6.65 8.42
C ASP A 42 -0.64 5.45 7.73
N ALA A 43 -1.31 4.86 6.73
CA ALA A 43 -0.74 3.77 5.95
C ALA A 43 0.46 4.21 5.10
N VAL A 44 0.65 5.51 4.86
CA VAL A 44 1.83 6.01 4.15
C VAL A 44 3.13 5.64 4.87
N ASP A 45 3.08 5.41 6.17
CA ASP A 45 4.24 4.99 6.95
C ASP A 45 4.77 3.61 6.51
N LEU A 46 3.95 2.79 5.88
CA LEU A 46 4.37 1.50 5.33
C LEU A 46 5.42 1.66 4.23
N ALA A 47 5.43 2.82 3.56
CA ALA A 47 6.38 3.15 2.51
C ALA A 47 7.68 3.78 3.02
N ARG A 48 7.78 4.07 4.31
CA ARG A 48 8.92 4.77 4.89
C ARG A 48 10.16 3.89 4.83
N GLU A 49 11.24 4.43 4.27
CA GLU A 49 12.52 3.74 4.23
C GLU A 49 13.02 3.51 5.66
N GLY A 50 13.52 2.30 5.94
CA GLY A 50 14.01 1.95 7.27
C GLY A 50 12.91 1.57 8.26
N LEU A 51 11.69 1.35 7.81
CA LEU A 51 10.63 0.84 8.69
C LEU A 51 11.06 -0.51 9.29
N GLU A 52 11.07 -0.59 10.61
CA GLU A 52 11.45 -1.81 11.30
C GLU A 52 10.39 -2.89 11.13
N LYS A 53 10.86 -4.15 11.02
CA LYS A 53 9.97 -5.31 11.02
C LYS A 53 9.31 -5.47 12.37
N GLY A 54 8.07 -5.96 12.37
CA GLY A 54 7.46 -6.48 13.58
C GLY A 54 8.07 -7.82 14.00
N GLU A 55 7.74 -8.27 15.18
CA GLU A 55 8.22 -9.56 15.70
C GLU A 55 7.72 -10.75 14.89
N GLU A 56 6.47 -10.68 14.41
CA GLU A 56 5.83 -11.78 13.69
C GLU A 56 5.79 -11.55 12.18
N TYR A 57 5.65 -10.29 11.75
CA TYR A 57 5.43 -9.95 10.35
C TYR A 57 6.42 -8.91 9.86
N ASP A 58 6.85 -9.05 8.62
CA ASP A 58 7.58 -8.01 7.89
C ASP A 58 6.61 -7.37 6.88
N LEU A 59 5.83 -6.39 7.33
CA LEU A 59 4.78 -5.79 6.50
C LEU A 59 5.34 -5.07 5.27
N GLN A 60 6.42 -4.30 5.43
CA GLN A 60 7.03 -3.64 4.27
C GLN A 60 7.62 -4.66 3.29
N GLY A 61 8.22 -5.74 3.81
CA GLY A 61 8.72 -6.84 2.98
C GLY A 61 7.61 -7.48 2.18
N MET A 62 6.43 -7.68 2.77
CA MET A 62 5.26 -8.21 2.06
C MET A 62 4.79 -7.25 0.96
N LEU A 63 4.82 -5.95 1.21
CA LEU A 63 4.48 -4.95 0.20
C LEU A 63 5.47 -4.97 -0.96
N LEU A 64 6.77 -5.04 -0.66
CA LEU A 64 7.81 -5.09 -1.69
C LEU A 64 7.72 -6.38 -2.50
N GLU A 65 7.37 -7.50 -1.88
CA GLU A 65 7.14 -8.75 -2.58
C GLU A 65 5.94 -8.63 -3.53
N ALA A 66 4.86 -7.99 -3.11
CA ALA A 66 3.71 -7.73 -3.97
C ALA A 66 4.13 -6.91 -5.20
N ILE A 67 4.98 -5.90 -5.01
CA ILE A 67 5.51 -5.10 -6.12
C ILE A 67 6.35 -5.96 -7.06
N SER A 68 7.18 -6.85 -6.53
CA SER A 68 8.00 -7.74 -7.36
C SER A 68 7.16 -8.70 -8.21
N LYS A 69 5.94 -8.97 -7.78
CA LYS A 69 4.96 -9.79 -8.52
C LYS A 69 4.06 -8.97 -9.44
N GLY A 70 4.30 -7.67 -9.57
CA GLY A 70 3.59 -6.81 -10.50
C GLY A 70 2.60 -5.82 -9.90
N ALA A 71 2.42 -5.79 -8.58
CA ALA A 71 1.55 -4.80 -7.96
C ALA A 71 2.12 -3.39 -8.14
N GLN A 72 1.25 -2.45 -8.46
CA GLN A 72 1.59 -1.03 -8.48
C GLN A 72 1.16 -0.41 -7.15
N VAL A 73 2.05 0.36 -6.53
CA VAL A 73 1.77 0.99 -5.24
C VAL A 73 1.99 2.49 -5.36
N LYS A 74 0.97 3.25 -4.99
CA LYS A 74 1.02 4.71 -4.88
C LYS A 74 0.64 5.13 -3.47
N LEU A 75 1.04 6.34 -3.09
CA LEU A 75 0.68 6.90 -1.79
C LEU A 75 0.25 8.36 -1.90
N CYS A 76 -0.54 8.78 -0.93
CA CYS A 76 -1.11 10.11 -0.89
C CYS A 76 -0.06 11.14 -0.50
N ARG A 77 0.20 12.12 -1.38
CA ARG A 77 1.16 13.21 -1.13
C ARG A 77 0.80 14.01 0.12
N THR A 78 -0.46 14.37 0.28
CA THR A 78 -0.92 15.16 1.42
C THR A 78 -0.68 14.43 2.73
N CYS A 79 -0.89 13.10 2.74
CA CYS A 79 -0.71 12.29 3.94
C CYS A 79 0.75 12.21 4.38
N ILE A 80 1.71 12.12 3.45
CA ILE A 80 3.13 12.10 3.84
C ILE A 80 3.56 13.43 4.45
N THR A 81 3.05 14.55 3.95
CA THR A 81 3.32 15.86 4.52
C THR A 81 2.79 15.94 5.95
N ARG A 82 1.54 15.49 6.16
CA ARG A 82 0.92 15.48 7.48
C ARG A 82 1.64 14.58 8.47
N CYS A 83 2.14 13.45 8.00
CA CYS A 83 2.88 12.49 8.84
C CYS A 83 4.34 12.89 9.07
N GLY A 84 4.80 13.99 8.49
CA GLY A 84 6.17 14.47 8.68
C GLY A 84 7.23 13.66 7.94
N ILE A 85 6.84 12.90 6.92
CA ILE A 85 7.77 12.10 6.13
C ILE A 85 8.25 12.93 4.95
N GLY A 86 9.56 13.07 4.80
CA GLY A 86 10.13 13.69 3.61
C GLY A 86 10.08 12.73 2.42
N ILE A 87 9.98 13.28 1.19
CA ILE A 87 9.96 12.47 -0.03
C ILE A 87 11.20 11.57 -0.12
N GLY A 88 12.37 12.07 0.30
CA GLY A 88 13.60 11.27 0.32
C GLY A 88 13.62 10.14 1.35
N GLY A 89 12.64 10.12 2.26
CA GLY A 89 12.51 9.06 3.29
C GLY A 89 11.58 7.92 2.87
N LEU A 90 11.17 7.86 1.61
CA LEU A 90 10.26 6.84 1.10
C LEU A 90 11.01 5.82 0.23
N ARG A 91 10.49 4.60 0.22
CA ARG A 91 10.99 3.56 -0.69
C ARG A 91 10.79 4.01 -2.14
N SER A 92 11.83 3.86 -2.97
CA SER A 92 11.81 4.29 -4.37
C SER A 92 10.85 3.48 -5.24
N GLU A 93 10.44 2.30 -4.80
CA GLU A 93 9.50 1.44 -5.51
C GLU A 93 8.06 1.98 -5.48
N ILE A 94 7.80 2.96 -4.61
CA ILE A 94 6.45 3.48 -4.38
C ILE A 94 6.36 4.91 -4.92
N THR A 95 5.30 5.18 -5.67
CA THR A 95 5.10 6.47 -6.34
C THR A 95 4.23 7.39 -5.50
N VAL A 96 4.67 8.63 -5.32
CA VAL A 96 3.85 9.68 -4.69
C VAL A 96 2.77 10.12 -5.68
N ALA A 97 1.53 10.19 -5.23
CA ALA A 97 0.38 10.45 -6.08
C ALA A 97 -0.59 11.46 -5.46
N THR A 98 -1.55 11.87 -6.25
CA THR A 98 -2.58 12.85 -5.88
C THR A 98 -3.95 12.18 -5.77
N MET A 99 -4.91 12.89 -5.19
CA MET A 99 -6.29 12.39 -5.11
C MET A 99 -6.92 12.12 -6.50
N PRO A 100 -6.74 12.98 -7.53
CA PRO A 100 -7.22 12.66 -8.87
C PRO A 100 -6.67 11.33 -9.42
N GLU A 101 -5.42 10.99 -9.12
CA GLU A 101 -4.83 9.73 -9.55
C GLU A 101 -5.49 8.54 -8.85
N LEU A 102 -5.88 8.69 -7.58
CA LEU A 102 -6.66 7.66 -6.89
C LEU A 102 -8.03 7.48 -7.55
N VAL A 103 -8.69 8.58 -7.88
CA VAL A 103 -10.00 8.53 -8.57
C VAL A 103 -9.88 7.81 -9.91
N GLU A 104 -8.82 8.07 -10.67
CA GLU A 104 -8.56 7.35 -11.93
C GLU A 104 -8.39 5.85 -11.70
N TRP A 105 -7.69 5.47 -10.64
CA TRP A 105 -7.50 4.07 -10.29
C TRP A 105 -8.80 3.40 -9.87
N ILE A 106 -9.65 4.10 -9.11
CA ILE A 106 -10.96 3.59 -8.72
C ILE A 106 -11.81 3.35 -9.97
N ALA A 107 -11.84 4.31 -10.88
CA ALA A 107 -12.63 4.22 -12.11
C ALA A 107 -12.16 3.07 -13.02
N ASP A 108 -10.86 2.80 -13.04
CA ASP A 108 -10.25 1.77 -13.90
C ASP A 108 -10.17 0.39 -13.22
N SER A 109 -10.62 0.26 -12.00
CA SER A 109 -10.59 -1.02 -11.27
C SER A 109 -11.94 -1.70 -11.30
N ASP A 110 -11.92 -3.04 -11.35
CA ASP A 110 -13.15 -3.83 -11.31
C ASP A 110 -13.74 -3.90 -9.90
N ARG A 111 -12.88 -3.91 -8.90
CA ARG A 111 -13.24 -3.90 -7.48
C ARG A 111 -12.30 -3.02 -6.71
N THR A 112 -12.84 -2.36 -5.69
CA THR A 112 -12.06 -1.56 -4.74
C THR A 112 -12.42 -1.97 -3.32
N LEU A 113 -11.42 -2.33 -2.54
CA LEU A 113 -11.56 -2.70 -1.13
C LEU A 113 -10.73 -1.74 -0.28
N THR A 114 -11.28 -1.35 0.87
CA THR A 114 -10.60 -0.47 1.83
C THR A 114 -10.36 -1.20 3.15
N PHE A 115 -9.21 -0.92 3.70
CA PHE A 115 -8.78 -1.53 4.97
C PHE A 115 -8.34 -0.46 5.96
#